data_638e702a75fa25ed653487044da0aa92
#
_entry.id   638e702a75fa25ed653487044da0aa92
#
_cell.length_a   1.000
_cell.length_b   1.000
_cell.length_c   1.000
_cell.angle_alpha   90.00
_cell.angle_beta   90.00
_cell.angle_gamma   90.00
#
_symmetry.space_group_name_H-M   'P 1'
#
loop_
_entity.id
_entity.type
_entity.pdbx_description
1 polymer ?
#
loop_
_entity_poly.entity_id
_entity_poly.type
_entity_poly.pdbx_seq_one_letter_code
_entity_poly.pdbx_strand_id
1 'polypeptide(L)'
;MANTSAMCTSFKQEILVATHNFTASTGNTFKIALYDSDATLGASTTAYSSSEEITNTSGTAYTAGGATLTSVTPTPSGTTAFCDFAPDISWTSASFTANAALIYNSSASNKAVAAIAFGGDKTVTNGTFTIQFPTADASDAIIRIA
;
A
#
# COMPACT_ATOMS: atom_id res chain seq x y z
N MET A 1 10.98 -5.32 15.72
CA MET A 1 9.70 -6.06 15.68
C MET A 1 9.40 -6.41 14.24
N ALA A 2 8.47 -7.28 13.96
CA ALA A 2 8.28 -7.79 12.62
C ALA A 2 7.11 -7.08 11.92
N ASN A 3 7.30 -6.68 10.67
CA ASN A 3 6.22 -6.29 9.79
C ASN A 3 5.36 -7.50 9.44
N THR A 4 4.04 -7.35 9.44
CA THR A 4 3.09 -8.41 9.10
C THR A 4 2.08 -7.94 8.08
N SER A 5 1.74 -8.79 7.11
CA SER A 5 0.70 -8.48 6.14
C SER A 5 -0.68 -8.56 6.80
N ALA A 6 -1.43 -7.47 6.72
CA ALA A 6 -2.79 -7.42 7.26
C ALA A 6 -3.57 -6.26 6.65
N MET A 7 -4.88 -6.46 6.45
CA MET A 7 -5.81 -5.35 6.34
C MET A 7 -5.92 -4.69 7.72
N CYS A 8 -5.71 -3.38 7.82
CA CYS A 8 -5.71 -2.67 9.09
C CYS A 8 -7.07 -2.74 9.77
N THR A 9 -7.09 -2.92 11.09
CA THR A 9 -8.34 -3.07 11.85
C THR A 9 -9.18 -1.77 11.79
N SER A 10 -8.51 -0.61 11.88
CA SER A 10 -9.19 0.68 11.73
C SER A 10 -9.85 0.84 10.37
N PHE A 11 -9.17 0.40 9.29
CA PHE A 11 -9.74 0.43 7.94
C PHE A 11 -11.06 -0.34 7.83
N LYS A 12 -11.14 -1.52 8.45
CA LYS A 12 -12.38 -2.34 8.45
C LYS A 12 -13.56 -1.60 9.05
N GLN A 13 -13.35 -0.82 10.12
CA GLN A 13 -14.37 0.04 10.70
C GLN A 13 -14.69 1.22 9.79
N GLU A 14 -13.65 1.85 9.23
CA GLU A 14 -13.75 3.08 8.46
C GLU A 14 -14.51 2.89 7.13
N ILE A 15 -14.43 1.72 6.50
CA ILE A 15 -15.25 1.41 5.32
C ILE A 15 -16.74 1.33 5.67
N LEU A 16 -17.09 0.88 6.87
CA LEU A 16 -18.48 0.79 7.32
C LEU A 16 -19.13 2.16 7.58
N VAL A 17 -18.31 3.20 7.73
CA VAL A 17 -18.77 4.60 7.89
C VAL A 17 -18.41 5.47 6.67
N ALA A 18 -18.13 4.83 5.54
CA ALA A 18 -17.86 5.47 4.25
C ALA A 18 -16.67 6.45 4.24
N THR A 19 -15.65 6.19 5.06
CA THR A 19 -14.43 7.03 5.10
C THR A 19 -13.55 6.86 3.86
N HIS A 20 -13.54 5.66 3.27
CA HIS A 20 -12.70 5.33 2.12
C HIS A 20 -13.54 5.14 0.86
N ASN A 21 -13.23 5.90 -0.18
CA ASN A 21 -13.87 5.80 -1.49
C ASN A 21 -12.83 5.39 -2.53
N PHE A 22 -12.92 4.16 -3.02
CA PHE A 22 -12.00 3.58 -4.02
C PHE A 22 -12.45 3.78 -5.46
N THR A 23 -13.50 4.57 -5.72
CA THR A 23 -13.93 4.84 -7.10
C THR A 23 -12.79 5.48 -7.89
N ALA A 24 -12.47 4.94 -9.05
CA ALA A 24 -11.42 5.47 -9.91
C ALA A 24 -11.75 6.92 -10.32
N SER A 25 -10.72 7.77 -10.35
CA SER A 25 -10.76 9.18 -10.76
C SER A 25 -11.56 10.13 -9.86
N THR A 26 -12.66 9.69 -9.25
CA THR A 26 -13.53 10.55 -8.42
C THR A 26 -13.51 10.21 -6.94
N GLY A 27 -12.87 9.10 -6.57
CA GLY A 27 -12.70 8.69 -5.19
C GLY A 27 -11.51 9.36 -4.51
N ASN A 28 -11.08 8.75 -3.41
CA ASN A 28 -9.93 9.23 -2.65
C ASN A 28 -8.61 8.95 -3.37
N THR A 29 -7.57 9.68 -2.99
CA THR A 29 -6.19 9.43 -3.40
C THR A 29 -5.55 8.47 -2.41
N PHE A 30 -5.11 7.32 -2.89
CA PHE A 30 -4.35 6.35 -2.13
C PHE A 30 -2.88 6.40 -2.50
N LYS A 31 -2.02 6.08 -1.55
CA LYS A 31 -0.57 6.04 -1.74
C LYS A 31 0.00 4.76 -1.14
N ILE A 32 1.20 4.39 -1.59
CA ILE A 32 1.97 3.29 -1.02
C ILE A 32 3.35 3.81 -0.60
N ALA A 33 3.67 3.65 0.69
CA ALA A 33 4.98 3.99 1.26
C ALA A 33 5.74 2.72 1.63
N LEU A 34 7.06 2.76 1.52
CA LEU A 34 7.94 1.63 1.81
C LEU A 34 8.65 1.82 3.16
N TYR A 35 8.85 0.74 3.87
CA TYR A 35 9.40 0.73 5.23
C TYR A 35 10.52 -0.29 5.37
N ASP A 36 11.45 0.01 6.26
CA ASP A 36 12.53 -0.91 6.62
C ASP A 36 12.10 -1.99 7.62
N SER A 37 13.06 -2.80 8.07
CA SER A 37 12.80 -3.90 9.00
C SER A 37 12.54 -3.46 10.45
N ASP A 38 12.82 -2.21 10.80
CA ASP A 38 12.61 -1.67 12.15
C ASP A 38 11.17 -1.19 12.36
N ALA A 39 10.45 -0.99 11.27
CA ALA A 39 9.02 -0.69 11.31
C ALA A 39 8.20 -1.84 11.91
N THR A 40 7.01 -1.50 12.41
CA THR A 40 6.06 -2.44 13.02
C THR A 40 4.68 -2.32 12.38
N LEU A 41 4.63 -2.55 11.08
CA LEU A 41 3.36 -2.50 10.34
C LEU A 41 2.55 -3.77 10.53
N GLY A 42 1.23 -3.63 10.59
CA GLY A 42 0.33 -4.77 10.72
C GLY A 42 -1.12 -4.35 10.93
N ALA A 43 -1.92 -5.25 11.47
CA ALA A 43 -3.36 -5.00 11.72
C ALA A 43 -3.63 -3.80 12.63
N SER A 44 -2.71 -3.47 13.53
CA SER A 44 -2.84 -2.35 14.47
C SER A 44 -2.39 -1.00 13.91
N THR A 45 -1.84 -0.96 12.71
CA THR A 45 -1.44 0.30 12.05
C THR A 45 -2.69 1.11 11.70
N THR A 46 -2.71 2.38 12.12
CA THR A 46 -3.90 3.24 11.94
C THR A 46 -3.70 4.37 10.94
N ALA A 47 -2.44 4.78 10.70
CA ALA A 47 -2.11 5.86 9.79
C ALA A 47 -0.68 5.73 9.26
N TYR A 48 -0.40 6.42 8.16
CA TYR A 48 0.96 6.61 7.68
C TYR A 48 1.77 7.42 8.70
N SER A 49 3.01 7.01 8.88
CA SER A 49 4.05 7.71 9.64
C SER A 49 5.34 7.69 8.83
N SER A 50 6.13 8.73 8.92
CA SER A 50 7.48 8.76 8.32
C SER A 50 8.53 8.05 9.18
N SER A 51 8.18 7.58 10.37
CA SER A 51 9.10 6.76 11.19
C SER A 51 9.37 5.43 10.50
N GLU A 52 10.65 5.09 10.36
CA GLU A 52 11.12 3.85 9.70
C GLU A 52 10.68 3.73 8.23
N GLU A 53 10.20 4.83 7.63
CA GLU A 53 10.06 4.91 6.18
C GLU A 53 11.45 4.90 5.54
N ILE A 54 11.61 4.15 4.44
CA ILE A 54 12.90 4.08 3.77
C ILE A 54 13.35 5.45 3.26
N THR A 55 14.66 5.62 3.17
CA THR A 55 15.28 6.77 2.51
C THR A 55 16.00 6.33 1.25
N ASN A 56 15.98 7.15 0.22
CA ASN A 56 16.75 6.90 -0.99
C ASN A 56 18.18 7.41 -0.79
N THR A 57 19.15 6.49 -0.78
CA THR A 57 20.55 6.81 -0.43
C THR A 57 21.40 7.29 -1.60
N SER A 58 20.93 7.09 -2.84
CA SER A 58 21.74 7.46 -4.02
C SER A 58 20.87 7.79 -5.21
N GLY A 59 20.21 8.89 -5.19
CA GLY A 59 19.40 9.28 -6.33
C GLY A 59 18.04 9.78 -5.90
N THR A 60 17.09 9.74 -6.79
CA THR A 60 15.83 10.47 -6.67
C THR A 60 14.60 9.59 -6.78
N ALA A 61 14.78 8.27 -6.82
CA ALA A 61 13.70 7.38 -7.14
C ALA A 61 12.60 7.38 -6.09
N TYR A 62 12.97 7.29 -4.81
CA TYR A 62 12.00 7.26 -3.73
C TYR A 62 11.85 8.62 -3.06
N THR A 63 10.63 9.05 -2.85
CA THR A 63 10.29 10.28 -2.12
C THR A 63 9.43 9.91 -0.91
N ALA A 64 9.69 10.55 0.24
CA ALA A 64 8.89 10.36 1.46
C ALA A 64 7.38 10.52 1.19
N GLY A 65 6.59 9.64 1.78
CA GLY A 65 5.17 9.50 1.47
C GLY A 65 4.88 8.50 0.35
N GLY A 66 5.92 8.02 -0.34
CA GLY A 66 5.79 6.99 -1.37
C GLY A 66 5.15 7.45 -2.68
N ALA A 67 4.55 6.50 -3.39
CA ALA A 67 3.95 6.73 -4.71
C ALA A 67 2.42 6.77 -4.63
N THR A 68 1.82 7.56 -5.51
CA THR A 68 0.36 7.60 -5.68
C THR A 68 -0.11 6.37 -6.45
N LEU A 69 -1.16 5.75 -5.96
CA LEU A 69 -1.81 4.59 -6.57
C LEU A 69 -2.98 5.01 -7.45
N THR A 70 -3.25 4.24 -8.50
CA THR A 70 -4.45 4.39 -9.30
C THR A 70 -5.44 3.30 -8.92
N SER A 71 -6.58 3.68 -8.38
CA SER A 71 -7.63 2.73 -7.97
C SER A 71 -8.30 2.10 -9.19
N VAL A 72 -8.54 0.81 -9.10
CA VAL A 72 -9.53 0.11 -9.93
C VAL A 72 -10.86 0.22 -9.21
N THR A 73 -11.87 0.76 -9.88
CA THR A 73 -13.19 0.97 -9.27
C THR A 73 -13.74 -0.34 -8.69
N PRO A 74 -14.21 -0.33 -7.44
CA PRO A 74 -14.79 -1.51 -6.82
C PRO A 74 -15.87 -2.15 -7.68
N THR A 75 -15.78 -3.46 -7.86
CA THR A 75 -16.65 -4.24 -8.75
C THR A 75 -17.08 -5.52 -8.05
N PRO A 76 -18.35 -5.96 -8.19
CA PRO A 76 -18.78 -7.26 -7.69
C PRO A 76 -18.51 -8.36 -8.72
N SER A 77 -18.23 -9.56 -8.23
CA SER A 77 -18.21 -10.80 -9.00
C SER A 77 -18.77 -11.92 -8.12
N GLY A 78 -19.89 -12.50 -8.52
CA GLY A 78 -20.64 -13.43 -7.65
C GLY A 78 -21.06 -12.76 -6.35
N THR A 79 -20.66 -13.32 -5.22
CA THR A 79 -20.95 -12.79 -3.87
C THR A 79 -19.81 -11.93 -3.31
N THR A 80 -18.72 -11.75 -4.05
CA THR A 80 -17.54 -11.01 -3.60
C THR A 80 -17.46 -9.64 -4.26
N ALA A 81 -17.32 -8.59 -3.47
CA ALA A 81 -16.90 -7.27 -3.94
C ALA A 81 -15.40 -7.13 -3.77
N PHE A 82 -14.73 -6.53 -4.75
CA PHE A 82 -13.28 -6.36 -4.71
C PHE A 82 -12.85 -5.00 -5.26
N CYS A 83 -11.68 -4.55 -4.84
CA CYS A 83 -10.96 -3.44 -5.46
C CYS A 83 -9.45 -3.70 -5.42
N ASP A 84 -8.74 -3.01 -6.31
CA ASP A 84 -7.30 -3.15 -6.48
C ASP A 84 -6.70 -1.84 -7.00
N PHE A 85 -5.40 -1.89 -7.28
CA PHE A 85 -4.67 -0.78 -7.89
C PHE A 85 -3.95 -1.26 -9.15
N ALA A 86 -3.95 -0.42 -10.20
CA ALA A 86 -3.24 -0.68 -11.45
C ALA A 86 -2.90 0.67 -12.13
N PRO A 87 -1.75 0.79 -12.80
CA PRO A 87 -0.72 -0.23 -13.01
C PRO A 87 0.17 -0.48 -11.79
N ASP A 88 1.11 -1.41 -11.91
CA ASP A 88 2.18 -1.63 -10.94
C ASP A 88 2.98 -0.36 -10.69
N ILE A 89 3.56 -0.25 -9.49
CA ILE A 89 4.39 0.89 -9.10
C ILE A 89 5.86 0.52 -9.18
N SER A 90 6.65 1.37 -9.84
CA SER A 90 8.09 1.18 -9.98
C SER A 90 8.87 2.43 -9.58
N TRP A 91 9.99 2.23 -8.93
CA TRP A 91 11.02 3.25 -8.66
C TRP A 91 12.27 2.87 -9.44
N THR A 92 12.64 3.70 -10.42
CA THR A 92 13.83 3.51 -11.26
C THR A 92 15.01 4.27 -10.69
N SER A 93 16.24 3.87 -11.05
CA SER A 93 17.48 4.44 -10.49
C SER A 93 17.48 4.45 -8.96
N ALA A 94 16.96 3.39 -8.39
CA ALA A 94 16.73 3.27 -6.95
C ALA A 94 17.90 2.56 -6.26
N SER A 95 18.18 2.97 -5.04
CA SER A 95 19.13 2.31 -4.14
C SER A 95 18.60 2.40 -2.72
N PHE A 96 17.93 1.33 -2.27
CA PHE A 96 17.38 1.21 -0.93
C PHE A 96 17.12 -0.26 -0.56
N THR A 97 16.85 -0.48 0.72
CA THR A 97 16.36 -1.76 1.23
C THR A 97 14.99 -1.52 1.86
N ALA A 98 13.98 -2.28 1.43
CA ALA A 98 12.63 -2.24 1.98
C ALA A 98 12.21 -3.61 2.51
N ASN A 99 11.47 -3.64 3.60
CA ASN A 99 10.97 -4.84 4.27
C ASN A 99 9.45 -4.97 4.16
N ALA A 100 8.76 -3.84 4.05
CA ALA A 100 7.30 -3.79 4.01
C ALA A 100 6.80 -2.57 3.26
N ALA A 101 5.50 -2.54 2.98
CA ALA A 101 4.78 -1.40 2.43
C ALA A 101 3.50 -1.13 3.23
N LEU A 102 3.07 0.13 3.23
CA LEU A 102 1.78 0.56 3.77
C LEU A 102 0.98 1.24 2.66
N ILE A 103 -0.21 0.73 2.39
CA ILE A 103 -1.21 1.43 1.59
C ILE A 103 -2.04 2.30 2.53
N TYR A 104 -2.18 3.59 2.19
CA TYR A 104 -2.91 4.54 3.00
C TYR A 104 -3.70 5.54 2.15
N ASN A 105 -4.72 6.14 2.76
CA ASN A 105 -5.60 7.12 2.12
C ASN A 105 -5.16 8.54 2.46
N SER A 106 -4.48 9.20 1.53
CA SER A 106 -3.99 10.56 1.73
C SER A 106 -5.11 11.61 1.73
N SER A 107 -6.26 11.29 1.16
CA SER A 107 -7.45 12.17 1.21
C SER A 107 -8.18 12.11 2.55
N ALA A 108 -7.95 11.08 3.36
CA ALA A 108 -8.61 10.87 4.64
C ALA A 108 -7.59 10.88 5.78
N SER A 109 -6.86 11.98 5.96
CA SER A 109 -5.89 12.19 7.03
C SER A 109 -4.82 11.08 7.12
N ASN A 110 -4.36 10.57 5.99
CA ASN A 110 -3.35 9.51 5.88
C ASN A 110 -3.73 8.19 6.59
N LYS A 111 -5.01 7.87 6.70
CA LYS A 111 -5.50 6.65 7.35
C LYS A 111 -4.98 5.39 6.66
N ALA A 112 -4.51 4.44 7.45
CA ALA A 112 -3.96 3.19 6.94
C ALA A 112 -5.05 2.29 6.36
N VAL A 113 -4.72 1.59 5.26
CA VAL A 113 -5.60 0.63 4.61
C VAL A 113 -5.08 -0.79 4.82
N ALA A 114 -3.88 -1.07 4.36
CA ALA A 114 -3.29 -2.40 4.44
C ALA A 114 -1.77 -2.32 4.60
N ALA A 115 -1.23 -3.14 5.48
CA ALA A 115 0.20 -3.41 5.60
C ALA A 115 0.56 -4.66 4.79
N ILE A 116 1.70 -4.63 4.11
CA ILE A 116 2.20 -5.71 3.28
C ILE A 116 3.65 -5.98 3.67
N ALA A 117 3.91 -7.13 4.28
CA ALA A 117 5.26 -7.58 4.59
C ALA A 117 5.84 -8.35 3.41
N PHE A 118 7.10 -8.08 3.05
CA PHE A 118 7.77 -8.74 1.92
C PHE A 118 8.41 -10.08 2.27
N GLY A 119 8.29 -10.52 3.52
CA GLY A 119 8.89 -11.75 4.00
C GLY A 119 10.41 -11.69 4.19
N GLY A 120 10.95 -10.48 4.32
CA GLY A 120 12.37 -10.19 4.49
C GLY A 120 12.79 -8.99 3.67
N ASP A 121 14.03 -8.56 3.85
CA ASP A 121 14.57 -7.39 3.18
C ASP A 121 14.67 -7.61 1.66
N LYS A 122 14.24 -6.61 0.92
CA LYS A 122 14.36 -6.51 -0.54
C LYS A 122 15.22 -5.31 -0.88
N THR A 123 16.38 -5.56 -1.44
CA THR A 123 17.38 -4.53 -1.76
C THR A 123 17.43 -4.28 -3.26
N VAL A 124 17.47 -3.02 -3.63
CA VAL A 124 17.80 -2.56 -4.98
C VAL A 124 19.01 -1.65 -4.92
N THR A 125 19.91 -1.78 -5.91
CA THR A 125 21.13 -0.95 -6.05
C THR A 125 21.22 -0.47 -7.49
N ASN A 126 21.10 0.84 -7.68
CA ASN A 126 21.14 1.48 -9.00
C ASN A 126 20.22 0.79 -10.02
N GLY A 127 19.02 0.43 -9.60
CA GLY A 127 18.10 -0.40 -10.38
C GLY A 127 16.66 0.02 -10.25
N THR A 128 15.76 -0.87 -10.65
CA THR A 128 14.31 -0.68 -10.57
C THR A 128 13.73 -1.57 -9.48
N PHE A 129 12.99 -0.97 -8.56
CA PHE A 129 12.18 -1.68 -7.57
C PHE A 129 10.72 -1.58 -7.99
N THR A 130 10.05 -2.72 -8.12
CA THR A 130 8.65 -2.78 -8.58
C THR A 130 7.78 -3.48 -7.55
N ILE A 131 6.66 -2.87 -7.21
CA ILE A 131 5.53 -3.51 -6.53
C ILE A 131 4.54 -3.96 -7.59
N GLN A 132 4.36 -5.27 -7.71
CA GLN A 132 3.35 -5.85 -8.60
C GLN A 132 2.06 -6.06 -7.82
N PHE A 133 0.97 -5.51 -8.34
CA PHE A 133 -0.35 -5.76 -7.80
C PHE A 133 -0.92 -7.06 -8.38
N PRO A 134 -1.74 -7.78 -7.62
CA PRO A 134 -2.40 -8.97 -8.12
C PRO A 134 -3.42 -8.63 -9.22
N THR A 135 -4.01 -9.64 -9.83
CA THR A 135 -5.11 -9.44 -10.77
C THR A 135 -6.32 -8.87 -10.02
N ALA A 136 -6.93 -7.83 -10.60
CA ALA A 136 -8.12 -7.21 -10.04
C ALA A 136 -9.36 -8.10 -10.27
N ASP A 137 -9.53 -9.12 -9.46
CA ASP A 137 -10.64 -10.05 -9.53
C ASP A 137 -11.08 -10.53 -8.13
N ALA A 138 -12.13 -11.34 -8.08
CA ALA A 138 -12.69 -11.83 -6.82
C ALA A 138 -11.80 -12.84 -6.07
N SER A 139 -10.74 -13.36 -6.71
CA SER A 139 -9.82 -14.34 -6.12
C SER A 139 -8.55 -13.73 -5.58
N ASP A 140 -8.01 -12.72 -6.28
CA ASP A 140 -6.64 -12.27 -6.05
C ASP A 140 -6.52 -10.80 -5.64
N ALA A 141 -7.53 -9.95 -5.88
CA ALA A 141 -7.47 -8.51 -5.60
C ALA A 141 -7.03 -8.18 -4.15
N ILE A 142 -6.36 -7.05 -4.00
CA ILE A 142 -5.80 -6.56 -2.72
C ILE A 142 -6.86 -6.49 -1.62
N ILE A 143 -8.07 -6.02 -1.96
CA ILE A 143 -9.18 -5.91 -1.01
C ILE A 143 -10.37 -6.68 -1.55
N ARG A 144 -10.87 -7.62 -0.76
CA ARG A 144 -12.04 -8.45 -1.07
C ARG A 144 -12.96 -8.52 0.13
N ILE A 145 -14.25 -8.43 -0.14
CA ILE A 145 -15.32 -8.60 0.83
C ILE A 145 -16.25 -9.68 0.25
N ALA A 146 -16.19 -10.86 0.86
CA ALA A 146 -16.96 -12.04 0.44
C ALA A 146 -18.11 -12.31 1.40
#